data_c881e1612c39bd1c33cd20aa40e42314
#
_entry.id   c881e1612c39bd1c33cd20aa40e42314
#
_cell.length_a   1.000
_cell.length_b   1.000
_cell.length_c   1.000
_cell.angle_alpha   90.00
_cell.angle_beta   90.00
_cell.angle_gamma   90.00
#
_symmetry.space_group_name_H-M   'P 1'
#
loop_
_entity.id
_entity.type
_entity.pdbx_description
1 polymer ?
#
loop_
_entity_poly.entity_id
_entity_poly.type
_entity_poly.pdbx_seq_one_letter_code
_entity_poly.pdbx_strand_id
1 'polypeptide(L)'
;FEEIGLRQEKFRLLKENDRWINYDVPKNKIPKYFSFKNRKFKGQTQKWFLAIFEGEDNDINLNLHNQIEFTQWTWSTYWHPVKAGVEFKRDAYRQVLNDFLPIYIKHLKSVNL
;
A
#
# COMPACT_ATOMS: atom_id res chain seq x y z
N PHE A 1 -3.76 -5.42 7.97
CA PHE A 1 -4.42 -4.89 9.18
C PHE A 1 -3.55 -5.04 10.41
N GLU A 2 -2.75 -6.08 10.48
CA GLU A 2 -1.91 -6.35 11.65
C GLU A 2 -0.88 -5.25 11.90
N GLU A 3 -0.25 -4.76 10.84
CA GLU A 3 0.85 -3.79 10.94
C GLU A 3 0.41 -2.45 11.50
N ILE A 4 -0.86 -2.08 11.31
CA ILE A 4 -1.39 -0.81 11.80
C ILE A 4 -2.43 -1.00 12.90
N GLY A 5 -2.61 -2.25 13.37
CA GLY A 5 -3.49 -2.56 14.50
C GLY A 5 -4.96 -2.28 14.26
N LEU A 6 -5.42 -2.32 12.99
CA LEU A 6 -6.81 -2.07 12.66
C LEU A 6 -7.60 -3.36 12.56
N ARG A 7 -8.84 -3.30 13.01
CA ARG A 7 -9.80 -4.39 12.84
C ARG A 7 -10.38 -4.35 11.44
N GLN A 8 -10.69 -5.52 10.89
CA GLN A 8 -11.22 -5.66 9.54
C GLN A 8 -12.53 -4.89 9.34
N GLU A 9 -13.37 -4.79 10.35
CA GLU A 9 -14.65 -4.06 10.28
C GLU A 9 -14.50 -2.55 10.12
N LYS A 10 -13.30 -2.01 10.32
CA LYS A 10 -13.02 -0.58 10.12
C LYS A 10 -12.72 -0.24 8.67
N PHE A 11 -12.70 -1.22 7.80
CA PHE A 11 -12.45 -1.04 6.37
C PHE A 11 -13.65 -1.51 5.55
N ARG A 12 -13.90 -0.80 4.46
CA ARG A 12 -14.83 -1.24 3.42
C ARG A 12 -14.12 -1.28 2.09
N LEU A 13 -14.05 -2.46 1.47
CA LEU A 13 -13.38 -2.62 0.19
C LEU A 13 -14.15 -1.91 -0.91
N LEU A 14 -13.47 -1.05 -1.67
CA LEU A 14 -14.04 -0.39 -2.83
C LEU A 14 -13.73 -1.13 -4.13
N LYS A 15 -12.49 -1.58 -4.27
CA LYS A 15 -12.04 -2.21 -5.51
C LYS A 15 -10.83 -3.08 -5.26
N GLU A 16 -10.87 -4.29 -5.80
CA GLU A 16 -9.69 -5.11 -6.00
C GLU A 16 -9.13 -4.77 -7.37
N ASN A 17 -7.83 -4.52 -7.46
CA ASN A 17 -7.20 -4.20 -8.74
C ASN A 17 -7.34 -5.40 -9.69
N ASP A 18 -7.72 -5.15 -10.94
CA ASP A 18 -7.93 -6.19 -11.92
C ASP A 18 -6.64 -6.88 -12.35
N ARG A 19 -5.50 -6.20 -12.19
CA ARG A 19 -4.21 -6.73 -12.61
C ARG A 19 -3.23 -6.78 -11.45
N TRP A 20 -2.26 -7.68 -11.56
CA TRP A 20 -1.12 -7.72 -10.68
C TRP A 20 -0.12 -6.62 -11.08
N ILE A 21 0.49 -6.00 -10.09
CA ILE A 21 1.47 -4.94 -10.31
C ILE A 21 2.84 -5.48 -9.97
N ASN A 22 3.77 -5.31 -10.91
CA ASN A 22 5.14 -5.79 -10.77
C ASN A 22 6.10 -4.63 -10.59
N TYR A 23 7.14 -4.84 -9.79
CA TYR A 23 8.28 -3.94 -9.78
C TYR A 23 9.55 -4.73 -9.54
N ASP A 24 10.65 -4.26 -10.11
CA ASP A 24 11.96 -4.85 -9.93
C ASP A 24 12.69 -4.15 -8.80
N VAL A 25 13.44 -4.93 -8.02
CA VAL A 25 14.28 -4.37 -6.96
C VAL A 25 15.70 -4.31 -7.48
N PRO A 26 16.39 -3.12 -7.40
CA PRO A 26 17.79 -3.03 -7.80
C PRO A 26 18.64 -4.03 -7.02
N LYS A 27 19.64 -4.62 -7.68
CA LYS A 27 20.49 -5.66 -7.07
C LYS A 27 21.11 -5.21 -5.75
N ASN A 28 21.51 -3.95 -5.64
CA ASN A 28 22.10 -3.42 -4.41
C ASN A 28 21.10 -3.22 -3.26
N LYS A 29 19.80 -3.35 -3.54
CA LYS A 29 18.74 -3.25 -2.54
C LYS A 29 18.15 -4.61 -2.16
N ILE A 30 18.54 -5.67 -2.85
CA ILE A 30 18.09 -7.02 -2.52
C ILE A 30 18.88 -7.51 -1.29
N PRO A 31 18.18 -7.93 -0.21
CA PRO A 31 18.88 -8.51 0.93
C PRO A 31 19.76 -9.71 0.54
N LYS A 32 20.93 -9.81 1.13
CA LYS A 32 21.90 -10.85 0.78
C LYS A 32 21.33 -12.26 0.88
N TYR A 33 20.49 -12.52 1.88
CA TYR A 33 19.92 -13.86 2.05
C TYR A 33 18.94 -14.22 0.94
N PHE A 34 18.24 -13.23 0.34
CA PHE A 34 17.38 -13.48 -0.82
C PHE A 34 18.22 -13.83 -2.05
N SER A 35 19.31 -13.11 -2.28
CA SER A 35 20.16 -13.38 -3.43
C SER A 35 20.88 -14.73 -3.29
N PHE A 36 21.17 -15.16 -2.06
CA PHE A 36 21.77 -16.47 -1.80
C PHE A 36 20.80 -17.61 -2.03
N LYS A 37 19.56 -17.49 -1.50
CA LYS A 37 18.56 -18.56 -1.59
C LYS A 37 17.80 -18.56 -2.92
N ASN A 38 17.64 -17.42 -3.53
CA ASN A 38 16.85 -17.27 -4.76
C ASN A 38 17.59 -16.36 -5.73
N ARG A 39 18.47 -16.94 -6.51
CA ARG A 39 19.30 -16.20 -7.48
C ARG A 39 18.48 -15.50 -8.56
N LYS A 40 17.21 -15.88 -8.73
CA LYS A 40 16.32 -15.30 -9.75
C LYS A 40 15.42 -14.20 -9.20
N PHE A 41 15.57 -13.85 -7.93
CA PHE A 41 14.78 -12.79 -7.35
C PHE A 41 15.12 -11.45 -8.02
N LYS A 42 14.11 -10.82 -8.62
CA LYS A 42 14.25 -9.52 -9.28
C LYS A 42 13.38 -8.45 -8.67
N GLY A 43 12.28 -8.83 -8.03
CA GLY A 43 11.34 -7.88 -7.48
C GLY A 43 10.13 -8.60 -6.89
N GLN A 44 8.99 -7.92 -6.89
CA GLN A 44 7.75 -8.44 -6.35
C GLN A 44 6.59 -8.26 -7.33
N THR A 45 5.62 -9.15 -7.20
CA THR A 45 4.32 -9.02 -7.85
C THR A 45 3.27 -8.85 -6.74
N GLN A 46 2.45 -7.81 -6.85
CA GLN A 46 1.51 -7.44 -5.80
C GLN A 46 0.10 -7.30 -6.34
N LYS A 47 -0.87 -7.74 -5.55
CA LYS A 47 -2.28 -7.49 -5.79
C LYS A 47 -2.71 -6.35 -4.86
N TRP A 48 -3.26 -5.29 -5.42
CA TRP A 48 -3.63 -4.09 -4.68
C TRP A 48 -5.13 -3.99 -4.49
N PHE A 49 -5.51 -3.38 -3.39
CA PHE A 49 -6.90 -3.17 -3.02
C PHE A 49 -7.09 -1.72 -2.60
N LEU A 50 -8.20 -1.14 -3.02
CA LEU A 50 -8.62 0.18 -2.55
C LEU A 50 -9.74 0.00 -1.54
N ALA A 51 -9.56 0.55 -0.36
CA ALA A 51 -10.54 0.43 0.72
C ALA A 51 -10.82 1.79 1.35
N ILE A 52 -12.01 1.92 1.92
CA ILE A 52 -12.38 3.07 2.74
C ILE A 52 -12.10 2.75 4.19
N PHE A 53 -11.42 3.66 4.87
CA PHE A 53 -11.26 3.60 6.32
C PHE A 53 -12.51 4.24 6.96
N GLU A 54 -13.23 3.46 7.75
CA GLU A 54 -14.48 3.88 8.38
C GLU A 54 -14.35 4.01 9.89
N GLY A 55 -13.14 4.17 10.39
CA GLY A 55 -12.85 4.35 11.79
C GLY A 55 -12.36 5.75 12.12
N GLU A 56 -11.81 5.88 13.31
CA GLU A 56 -11.16 7.12 13.77
C GLU A 56 -9.65 6.92 13.83
N ASP A 57 -8.90 8.02 13.90
CA ASP A 57 -7.44 7.96 13.89
C ASP A 57 -6.88 7.09 15.01
N ASN A 58 -7.48 7.15 16.20
CA ASN A 58 -7.00 6.36 17.32
C ASN A 58 -7.36 4.86 17.23
N ASP A 59 -8.14 4.45 16.24
CA ASP A 59 -8.31 3.04 15.93
C ASP A 59 -7.03 2.42 15.37
N ILE A 60 -6.12 3.24 14.84
CA ILE A 60 -4.83 2.78 14.32
C ILE A 60 -3.85 2.66 15.49
N ASN A 61 -3.34 1.44 15.71
CA ASN A 61 -2.43 1.18 16.81
C ASN A 61 -1.22 0.38 16.31
N LEU A 62 -0.09 1.07 16.16
CA LEU A 62 1.14 0.48 15.66
C LEU A 62 1.85 -0.40 16.70
N ASN A 63 1.44 -0.31 17.95
CA ASN A 63 2.06 -1.04 19.06
C ASN A 63 1.27 -2.28 19.49
N LEU A 64 0.25 -2.68 18.71
CA LEU A 64 -0.64 -3.76 19.09
C LEU A 64 0.02 -5.14 19.03
N HIS A 65 1.03 -5.30 18.19
CA HIS A 65 1.71 -6.57 17.98
C HIS A 65 3.10 -6.56 18.60
N ASN A 66 3.61 -7.77 18.92
CA ASN A 66 4.94 -7.93 19.50
C ASN A 66 6.06 -7.46 18.57
N GLN A 67 5.84 -7.58 17.27
CA GLN A 67 6.77 -7.01 16.28
C GLN A 67 6.20 -5.70 15.76
N ILE A 68 6.90 -4.62 16.04
CA ILE A 68 6.50 -3.29 15.56
C ILE A 68 7.15 -3.06 14.21
N GLU A 69 6.34 -3.03 13.14
CA GLU A 69 6.81 -2.77 11.78
C GLU A 69 6.85 -1.28 11.46
N PHE A 70 5.93 -0.51 12.05
CA PHE A 70 5.81 0.92 11.83
C PHE A 70 5.83 1.65 13.16
N THR A 71 6.50 2.80 13.21
CA THR A 71 6.59 3.64 14.40
C THR A 71 5.72 4.88 14.32
N GLN A 72 5.34 5.29 13.11
CA GLN A 72 4.55 6.49 12.88
C GLN A 72 3.64 6.30 11.67
N TRP A 73 2.53 7.04 11.65
CA TRP A 73 1.66 7.11 10.48
C TRP A 73 1.11 8.54 10.36
N THR A 74 0.67 8.88 9.15
CA THR A 74 0.03 10.16 8.88
C THR A 74 -0.92 10.03 7.69
N TRP A 75 -1.91 10.91 7.65
CA TRP A 75 -2.74 11.05 6.46
C TRP A 75 -2.00 11.92 5.44
N SER A 76 -2.20 11.62 4.16
CA SER A 76 -1.59 12.37 3.09
C SER A 76 -2.49 12.41 1.87
N THR A 77 -2.04 13.11 0.82
CA THR A 77 -2.81 13.23 -0.42
C THR A 77 -2.74 11.95 -1.24
N TYR A 78 -3.68 11.81 -2.18
CA TYR A 78 -3.82 10.61 -3.00
C TYR A 78 -2.52 10.23 -3.75
N TRP A 79 -1.84 11.22 -4.35
CA TRP A 79 -0.65 10.98 -5.15
C TRP A 79 0.66 10.98 -4.35
N HIS A 80 0.58 11.23 -3.06
CA HIS A 80 1.78 11.32 -2.22
C HIS A 80 2.71 10.10 -2.33
N PRO A 81 2.21 8.85 -2.39
CA PRO A 81 3.09 7.68 -2.50
C PRO A 81 4.01 7.71 -3.73
N VAL A 82 3.57 8.33 -4.82
CA VAL A 82 4.41 8.45 -6.03
C VAL A 82 5.60 9.37 -5.76
N LYS A 83 5.40 10.43 -4.97
CA LYS A 83 6.45 11.40 -4.65
C LYS A 83 7.40 10.90 -3.56
N ALA A 84 6.84 10.30 -2.52
CA ALA A 84 7.58 9.92 -1.31
C ALA A 84 8.09 8.49 -1.34
N GLY A 85 7.58 7.66 -2.24
CA GLY A 85 7.96 6.26 -2.33
C GLY A 85 9.40 6.07 -2.80
N VAL A 86 9.95 4.91 -2.50
CA VAL A 86 11.27 4.51 -2.97
C VAL A 86 11.27 4.53 -4.49
N GLU A 87 12.36 4.98 -5.10
CA GLU A 87 12.43 5.22 -6.54
C GLU A 87 12.00 4.00 -7.37
N PHE A 88 12.48 2.82 -7.02
CA PHE A 88 12.16 1.61 -7.80
C PHE A 88 10.71 1.15 -7.66
N LYS A 89 9.96 1.68 -6.69
CA LYS A 89 8.53 1.39 -6.50
C LYS A 89 7.61 2.45 -7.09
N ARG A 90 8.14 3.60 -7.48
CA ARG A 90 7.32 4.75 -7.93
C ARG A 90 6.43 4.41 -9.10
N ASP A 91 6.95 3.66 -10.06
CA ASP A 91 6.20 3.27 -11.25
C ASP A 91 5.03 2.35 -10.88
N ALA A 92 5.26 1.42 -9.97
CA ALA A 92 4.21 0.54 -9.46
C ALA A 92 3.11 1.35 -8.76
N TYR A 93 3.47 2.29 -7.90
CA TYR A 93 2.50 3.16 -7.24
C TYR A 93 1.72 4.00 -8.25
N ARG A 94 2.39 4.53 -9.27
CA ARG A 94 1.73 5.30 -10.33
C ARG A 94 0.69 4.46 -11.07
N GLN A 95 1.04 3.23 -11.42
CA GLN A 95 0.14 2.31 -12.09
C GLN A 95 -1.11 2.01 -11.23
N VAL A 96 -0.90 1.68 -9.96
CA VAL A 96 -1.97 1.37 -9.02
C VAL A 96 -2.91 2.58 -8.85
N LEU A 97 -2.34 3.76 -8.61
CA LEU A 97 -3.14 4.96 -8.37
C LEU A 97 -3.88 5.40 -9.63
N ASN A 98 -3.30 5.20 -10.81
CA ASN A 98 -4.01 5.44 -12.06
C ASN A 98 -5.17 4.44 -12.24
N ASP A 99 -4.96 3.18 -11.90
CA ASP A 99 -6.00 2.17 -12.00
C ASP A 99 -7.18 2.46 -11.07
N PHE A 100 -6.91 2.95 -9.86
CA PHE A 100 -7.94 3.25 -8.87
C PHE A 100 -8.57 4.64 -9.02
N LEU A 101 -7.97 5.51 -9.81
CA LEU A 101 -8.40 6.92 -9.89
C LEU A 101 -9.88 7.09 -10.22
N PRO A 102 -10.46 6.38 -11.21
CA PRO A 102 -11.90 6.54 -11.50
C PRO A 102 -12.79 6.16 -10.31
N ILE A 103 -12.43 5.11 -9.59
CA ILE A 103 -13.18 4.64 -8.42
C ILE A 103 -13.04 5.65 -7.28
N TYR A 104 -11.85 6.17 -7.07
CA TYR A 104 -11.57 7.18 -6.05
C TYR A 104 -12.39 8.45 -6.31
N ILE A 105 -12.39 8.94 -7.55
CA ILE A 105 -13.16 10.13 -7.94
C ILE A 105 -14.65 9.91 -7.74
N LYS A 106 -15.17 8.75 -8.13
CA LYS A 106 -16.56 8.39 -7.95
C LYS A 106 -16.94 8.41 -6.47
N HIS A 107 -16.07 7.88 -5.61
CA HIS A 107 -16.29 7.89 -4.17
C HIS A 107 -16.34 9.31 -3.63
N LEU A 108 -15.38 10.18 -4.03
CA LEU A 108 -15.37 11.57 -3.58
C LEU A 108 -16.65 12.29 -3.94
N LYS A 109 -17.16 12.09 -5.16
CA LYS A 109 -18.42 12.68 -5.59
C LYS A 109 -19.61 12.20 -4.75
N SER A 110 -19.58 10.94 -4.31
CA SER A 110 -20.67 10.38 -3.52
C SER A 110 -20.73 10.93 -2.10
N VAL A 111 -19.60 11.34 -1.53
CA VAL A 111 -19.53 11.84 -0.15
C VAL A 111 -19.57 13.36 -0.05
N ASN A 112 -19.38 14.09 -1.16
CA ASN A 112 -19.36 15.56 -1.20
C ASN A 112 -20.65 16.15 -1.74
N LEU A 113 -21.74 15.46 -1.58
CA LEU A 113 -23.05 15.97 -2.02
C LEU A 113 -23.61 17.01 -1.07
#